data_e63cfd3801d62ae976e1f4115bc21bd9
#
_entry.id   e63cfd3801d62ae976e1f4115bc21bd9
#
_cell.length_a   1.000
_cell.length_b   1.000
_cell.length_c   1.000
_cell.angle_alpha   90.00
_cell.angle_beta   90.00
_cell.angle_gamma   90.00
#
_symmetry.space_group_name_H-M   'P 1'
#
loop_
_entity.id
_entity.type
_entity.pdbx_description
1 polymer ?
#
loop_
_entity_poly.entity_id
_entity_poly.type
_entity_poly.pdbx_seq_one_letter_code
_entity_poly.pdbx_strand_id
1 'polypeptide(L)'
;MASKSLRELIAQADERGLAASGLACLERCLPLLASETDPLGPLWDGLAEGAEGWPGRLAEARDTLAGAAPPGDGEADGAAALIRHMLDAAPDDWQVEPLREWADDCSVAALELHHRLDAGPAGEPTASAVIEVLKGCREGEPTHAGPLVTAELRRQLRVLEILAQGEGRIGLRQVQRVSTEGQRVLRAVVSRRARVQR
;
A
#
# COMPACT_ATOMS: atom_id res chain seq x y z
N MET A 1 -11.96 -15.35 20.75
CA MET A 1 -10.51 -15.31 20.46
C MET A 1 -10.19 -13.86 20.09
N ALA A 2 -9.14 -13.28 20.68
CA ALA A 2 -8.73 -11.92 20.32
C ALA A 2 -8.28 -11.92 18.84
N SER A 3 -8.77 -10.94 18.08
CA SER A 3 -8.32 -10.72 16.68
C SER A 3 -6.88 -10.22 16.73
N LYS A 4 -6.01 -10.79 15.90
CA LYS A 4 -4.61 -10.32 15.80
C LYS A 4 -4.58 -8.91 15.25
N SER A 5 -3.68 -8.09 15.78
CA SER A 5 -3.40 -6.77 15.23
C SER A 5 -2.69 -6.87 13.86
N LEU A 6 -2.70 -5.78 13.10
CA LEU A 6 -2.01 -5.74 11.80
C LEU A 6 -0.50 -6.00 11.97
N ARG A 7 0.11 -5.41 12.99
CA ARG A 7 1.53 -5.62 13.31
C ARG A 7 1.86 -7.08 13.65
N GLU A 8 0.99 -7.74 14.41
CA GLU A 8 1.18 -9.15 14.73
C GLU A 8 1.10 -10.04 13.48
N LEU A 9 0.21 -9.72 12.53
CA LEU A 9 0.09 -10.44 11.26
C LEU A 9 1.32 -10.23 10.38
N ILE A 10 1.84 -9.00 10.27
CA ILE A 10 3.09 -8.70 9.54
C ILE A 10 4.27 -9.45 10.19
N ALA A 11 4.37 -9.45 11.53
CA ALA A 11 5.45 -10.12 12.24
C ALA A 11 5.47 -11.65 12.04
N GLN A 12 4.35 -12.26 11.68
CA GLN A 12 4.19 -13.71 11.49
C GLN A 12 4.24 -14.14 10.02
N ALA A 13 4.24 -13.19 9.08
CA ALA A 13 4.25 -13.48 7.65
C ALA A 13 5.63 -13.99 7.18
N ASP A 14 5.61 -14.88 6.19
CA ASP A 14 6.80 -15.32 5.45
C ASP A 14 7.23 -14.27 4.40
N GLU A 15 8.33 -14.48 3.72
CA GLU A 15 8.89 -13.58 2.71
C GLU A 15 7.87 -13.26 1.62
N ARG A 16 7.14 -14.27 1.14
CA ARG A 16 6.11 -14.10 0.11
C ARG A 16 4.94 -13.28 0.61
N GLY A 17 4.50 -13.54 1.83
CA GLY A 17 3.42 -12.82 2.48
C GLY A 17 3.79 -11.35 2.72
N LEU A 18 5.02 -11.08 3.14
CA LEU A 18 5.55 -9.74 3.33
C LEU A 18 5.63 -8.98 2.02
N ALA A 19 6.24 -9.58 0.98
CA ALA A 19 6.33 -8.98 -0.34
C ALA A 19 4.94 -8.71 -0.94
N ALA A 20 4.01 -9.67 -0.85
CA ALA A 20 2.64 -9.49 -1.33
C ALA A 20 1.88 -8.39 -0.56
N SER A 21 2.10 -8.26 0.75
CA SER A 21 1.48 -7.22 1.59
C SER A 21 1.97 -5.83 1.20
N GLY A 22 3.29 -5.63 1.02
CA GLY A 22 3.87 -4.38 0.56
C GLY A 22 3.36 -3.98 -0.83
N LEU A 23 3.41 -4.93 -1.80
CA LEU A 23 2.87 -4.70 -3.14
C LEU A 23 1.39 -4.36 -3.14
N ALA A 24 0.59 -5.01 -2.31
CA ALA A 24 -0.83 -4.74 -2.20
C ALA A 24 -1.11 -3.31 -1.68
N CYS A 25 -0.33 -2.82 -0.71
CA CYS A 25 -0.43 -1.43 -0.24
C CYS A 25 -0.08 -0.45 -1.37
N LEU A 26 1.05 -0.68 -2.05
CA LEU A 26 1.51 0.13 -3.17
C LEU A 26 0.49 0.17 -4.31
N GLU A 27 -0.01 -1.00 -4.74
CA GLU A 27 -0.99 -1.12 -5.82
C GLU A 27 -2.26 -0.31 -5.56
N ARG A 28 -2.77 -0.33 -4.33
CA ARG A 28 -3.96 0.44 -3.97
C ARG A 28 -3.75 1.95 -4.01
N CYS A 29 -2.50 2.42 -3.91
CA CYS A 29 -2.14 3.83 -3.97
C CYS A 29 -1.85 4.32 -5.40
N LEU A 30 -1.58 3.44 -6.38
CA LEU A 30 -1.27 3.81 -7.77
C LEU A 30 -2.28 4.77 -8.42
N PRO A 31 -3.60 4.73 -8.14
CA PRO A 31 -4.54 5.70 -8.71
C PRO A 31 -4.22 7.18 -8.45
N LEU A 32 -3.36 7.47 -7.46
CA LEU A 32 -2.88 8.83 -7.18
C LEU A 32 -1.80 9.30 -8.16
N LEU A 33 -1.22 8.40 -8.98
CA LEU A 33 -0.19 8.74 -9.96
C LEU A 33 -0.74 9.09 -11.35
N ALA A 34 -2.04 8.97 -11.60
CA ALA A 34 -2.66 9.14 -12.93
C ALA A 34 -1.96 8.36 -14.06
N SER A 35 -1.33 7.24 -13.73
CA SER A 35 -0.72 6.34 -14.71
C SER A 35 -1.73 5.31 -15.20
N GLU A 36 -1.74 5.08 -16.53
CA GLU A 36 -2.51 3.99 -17.14
C GLU A 36 -1.71 2.67 -17.21
N THR A 37 -0.41 2.73 -16.92
CA THR A 37 0.48 1.55 -16.91
C THR A 37 0.33 0.77 -15.61
N ASP A 38 0.48 -0.54 -15.68
CA ASP A 38 0.57 -1.43 -14.53
C ASP A 38 2.05 -1.76 -14.23
N PRO A 39 2.73 -0.97 -13.40
CA PRO A 39 4.15 -1.19 -13.10
C PRO A 39 4.38 -2.40 -12.21
N LEU A 40 3.36 -2.92 -11.53
CA LEU A 40 3.48 -3.98 -10.54
C LEU A 40 3.13 -5.37 -11.08
N GLY A 41 2.55 -5.47 -12.28
CA GLY A 41 2.19 -6.75 -12.90
C GLY A 41 3.33 -7.77 -12.90
N PRO A 42 4.55 -7.44 -13.38
CA PRO A 42 5.68 -8.36 -13.36
C PRO A 42 6.09 -8.82 -11.95
N LEU A 43 5.95 -7.95 -10.94
CA LEU A 43 6.23 -8.29 -9.54
C LEU A 43 5.20 -9.29 -9.00
N TRP A 44 3.90 -9.09 -9.28
CA TRP A 44 2.85 -10.04 -8.90
C TRP A 44 3.02 -11.40 -9.53
N ASP A 45 3.38 -11.45 -10.81
CA ASP A 45 3.66 -12.71 -11.51
C ASP A 45 4.85 -13.44 -10.88
N GLY A 46 5.90 -12.68 -10.51
CA GLY A 46 7.09 -13.22 -9.88
C GLY A 46 6.89 -13.72 -8.45
N LEU A 47 5.93 -13.19 -7.69
CA LEU A 47 5.66 -13.66 -6.33
C LEU A 47 5.32 -15.15 -6.24
N ALA A 48 4.73 -15.71 -7.29
CA ALA A 48 4.41 -17.13 -7.34
C ALA A 48 5.68 -17.99 -7.51
N GLU A 49 6.76 -17.40 -8.04
CA GLU A 49 8.05 -18.04 -8.30
C GLU A 49 9.05 -17.84 -7.14
N GLY A 50 8.76 -16.91 -6.22
CA GLY A 50 9.59 -16.60 -5.06
C GLY A 50 10.71 -15.60 -5.36
N ALA A 51 11.90 -15.83 -4.81
CA ALA A 51 13.05 -14.92 -4.92
C ALA A 51 13.60 -14.76 -6.34
N GLU A 52 13.36 -15.77 -7.21
CA GLU A 52 13.96 -15.79 -8.54
C GLU A 52 13.44 -14.63 -9.40
N GLY A 53 14.39 -13.82 -9.90
CA GLY A 53 14.08 -12.65 -10.73
C GLY A 53 13.48 -11.45 -9.98
N TRP A 54 13.30 -11.51 -8.67
CA TRP A 54 12.76 -10.39 -7.88
C TRP A 54 13.51 -9.07 -8.11
N PRO A 55 14.87 -8.99 -8.01
CA PRO A 55 15.58 -7.73 -8.21
C PRO A 55 15.39 -7.15 -9.61
N GLY A 56 15.38 -8.01 -10.66
CA GLY A 56 15.19 -7.56 -12.03
C GLY A 56 13.79 -6.99 -12.28
N ARG A 57 12.75 -7.66 -11.78
CA ARG A 57 11.36 -7.17 -11.88
C ARG A 57 11.16 -5.88 -11.08
N LEU A 58 11.85 -5.76 -9.94
CA LEU A 58 11.80 -4.55 -9.13
C LEU A 58 12.44 -3.36 -9.85
N ALA A 59 13.59 -3.55 -10.50
CA ALA A 59 14.23 -2.53 -11.32
C ALA A 59 13.31 -2.08 -12.48
N GLU A 60 12.68 -3.01 -13.19
CA GLU A 60 11.72 -2.71 -14.27
C GLU A 60 10.51 -1.92 -13.75
N ALA A 61 9.97 -2.28 -12.60
CA ALA A 61 8.87 -1.56 -11.98
C ALA A 61 9.26 -0.12 -11.58
N ARG A 62 10.47 0.06 -11.01
CA ARG A 62 11.03 1.36 -10.67
C ARG A 62 11.20 2.25 -11.91
N ASP A 63 11.76 1.73 -12.98
CA ASP A 63 11.95 2.45 -14.24
C ASP A 63 10.59 2.86 -14.84
N THR A 64 9.62 1.96 -14.82
CA THR A 64 8.26 2.26 -15.30
C THR A 64 7.60 3.37 -14.50
N LEU A 65 7.75 3.34 -13.18
CA LEU A 65 7.14 4.32 -12.28
C LEU A 65 7.86 5.67 -12.33
N ALA A 66 9.19 5.69 -12.55
CA ALA A 66 9.97 6.92 -12.71
C ALA A 66 9.53 7.72 -13.93
N GLY A 67 9.09 7.04 -15.01
CA GLY A 67 8.55 7.69 -16.21
C GLY A 67 7.12 8.21 -16.07
N ALA A 68 6.40 7.86 -15.00
CA ALA A 68 5.03 8.33 -14.77
C ALA A 68 5.03 9.76 -14.23
N ALA A 69 4.46 10.71 -14.99
CA ALA A 69 4.30 12.10 -14.55
C ALA A 69 3.21 12.20 -13.47
N PRO A 70 3.41 12.99 -12.40
CA PRO A 70 2.35 13.25 -11.44
C PRO A 70 1.24 14.10 -12.09
N PRO A 71 -0.04 13.85 -11.72
CA PRO A 71 -1.13 14.66 -12.22
C PRO A 71 -1.29 15.94 -11.41
N GLY A 72 -0.67 17.06 -11.81
CA GLY A 72 -0.99 18.38 -11.27
C GLY A 72 -0.07 18.86 -10.14
N ASP A 73 -0.47 19.95 -9.48
CA ASP A 73 0.35 20.80 -8.63
C ASP A 73 0.35 20.36 -7.14
N GLY A 74 1.49 20.45 -6.47
CA GLY A 74 1.67 20.51 -5.02
C GLY A 74 1.27 19.25 -4.21
N GLU A 75 0.03 19.06 -3.82
CA GLU A 75 -0.41 17.90 -3.02
C GLU A 75 -0.29 16.56 -3.77
N ALA A 76 -0.53 16.59 -5.08
CA ALA A 76 -0.36 15.43 -5.94
C ALA A 76 1.12 15.03 -6.04
N ASP A 77 2.03 16.00 -6.02
CA ASP A 77 3.48 15.76 -6.01
C ASP A 77 3.93 15.05 -4.73
N GLY A 78 3.40 15.44 -3.58
CA GLY A 78 3.70 14.78 -2.30
C GLY A 78 3.19 13.33 -2.23
N ALA A 79 2.00 13.05 -2.76
CA ALA A 79 1.46 11.70 -2.85
C ALA A 79 2.28 10.83 -3.83
N ALA A 80 2.63 11.39 -4.99
CA ALA A 80 3.45 10.72 -5.99
C ALA A 80 4.87 10.40 -5.46
N ALA A 81 5.47 11.34 -4.75
CA ALA A 81 6.78 11.14 -4.11
C ALA A 81 6.73 10.01 -3.08
N LEU A 82 5.69 9.93 -2.26
CA LEU A 82 5.53 8.88 -1.27
C LEU A 82 5.34 7.50 -1.92
N ILE A 83 4.53 7.41 -2.99
CA ILE A 83 4.34 6.14 -3.72
C ILE A 83 5.65 5.68 -4.38
N ARG A 84 6.41 6.60 -5.00
CA ARG A 84 7.74 6.24 -5.54
C ARG A 84 8.67 5.77 -4.43
N HIS A 85 8.71 6.47 -3.31
CA HIS A 85 9.50 6.07 -2.16
C HIS A 85 9.13 4.67 -1.66
N MET A 86 7.84 4.32 -1.61
CA MET A 86 7.40 2.96 -1.24
C MET A 86 8.01 1.90 -2.16
N LEU A 87 8.09 2.15 -3.47
CA LEU A 87 8.69 1.20 -4.42
C LEU A 87 10.22 1.20 -4.36
N ASP A 88 10.83 2.37 -4.23
CA ASP A 88 12.29 2.52 -4.17
C ASP A 88 12.88 1.87 -2.91
N ALA A 89 12.14 1.91 -1.79
CA ALA A 89 12.51 1.27 -0.54
C ALA A 89 12.35 -0.26 -0.54
N ALA A 90 11.73 -0.86 -1.57
CA ALA A 90 11.62 -2.31 -1.65
C ALA A 90 13.02 -2.95 -1.69
N PRO A 91 13.30 -3.96 -0.85
CA PRO A 91 14.62 -4.59 -0.82
C PRO A 91 14.86 -5.44 -2.04
N ASP A 92 16.09 -5.43 -2.55
CA ASP A 92 16.52 -6.36 -3.59
C ASP A 92 16.74 -7.77 -3.01
N ASP A 93 17.05 -7.86 -1.71
CA ASP A 93 17.24 -9.10 -0.99
C ASP A 93 15.90 -9.72 -0.58
N TRP A 94 15.69 -10.98 -1.00
CA TRP A 94 14.53 -11.76 -0.61
C TRP A 94 14.74 -12.41 0.77
N GLN A 95 14.66 -11.58 1.82
CA GLN A 95 14.87 -11.98 3.21
C GLN A 95 13.76 -11.46 4.09
N VAL A 96 13.41 -12.22 5.14
CA VAL A 96 12.30 -11.89 6.04
C VAL A 96 12.43 -10.50 6.66
N GLU A 97 13.62 -10.15 7.19
CA GLU A 97 13.76 -8.88 7.92
C GLU A 97 13.64 -7.66 7.01
N PRO A 98 14.40 -7.53 5.88
CA PRO A 98 14.22 -6.40 4.97
C PRO A 98 12.81 -6.31 4.39
N LEU A 99 12.20 -7.45 4.03
CA LEU A 99 10.83 -7.47 3.52
C LEU A 99 9.79 -7.07 4.58
N ARG A 100 10.04 -7.41 5.86
CA ARG A 100 9.17 -7.02 6.97
C ARG A 100 9.20 -5.52 7.22
N GLU A 101 10.40 -4.93 7.27
CA GLU A 101 10.57 -3.48 7.39
C GLU A 101 9.86 -2.76 6.25
N TRP A 102 10.08 -3.20 5.01
CA TRP A 102 9.43 -2.63 3.85
C TRP A 102 7.90 -2.77 3.87
N ALA A 103 7.36 -3.93 4.22
CA ALA A 103 5.92 -4.15 4.31
C ALA A 103 5.29 -3.28 5.41
N ASP A 104 6.00 -3.08 6.53
CA ASP A 104 5.58 -2.21 7.62
C ASP A 104 5.53 -0.74 7.17
N ASP A 105 6.56 -0.26 6.49
CA ASP A 105 6.64 1.09 5.94
C ASP A 105 5.56 1.33 4.87
N CYS A 106 5.35 0.38 3.96
CA CYS A 106 4.28 0.44 2.97
C CYS A 106 2.89 0.52 3.61
N SER A 107 2.68 -0.23 4.70
CA SER A 107 1.42 -0.17 5.46
C SER A 107 1.16 1.21 6.02
N VAL A 108 2.16 1.83 6.66
CA VAL A 108 2.05 3.19 7.24
C VAL A 108 1.84 4.21 6.13
N ALA A 109 2.63 4.18 5.06
CA ALA A 109 2.53 5.11 3.93
C ALA A 109 1.16 5.05 3.24
N ALA A 110 0.61 3.85 3.04
CA ALA A 110 -0.72 3.70 2.47
C ALA A 110 -1.80 4.32 3.37
N LEU A 111 -1.73 4.11 4.69
CA LEU A 111 -2.65 4.73 5.64
C LEU A 111 -2.51 6.26 5.67
N GLU A 112 -1.29 6.77 5.58
CA GLU A 112 -1.03 8.21 5.50
C GLU A 112 -1.67 8.83 4.25
N LEU A 113 -1.52 8.21 3.08
CA LEU A 113 -2.15 8.66 1.84
C LEU A 113 -3.68 8.70 1.95
N HIS A 114 -4.28 7.68 2.57
CA HIS A 114 -5.73 7.65 2.81
C HIS A 114 -6.16 8.70 3.84
N HIS A 115 -5.33 8.97 4.86
CA HIS A 115 -5.59 10.02 5.84
C HIS A 115 -5.61 11.41 5.20
N ARG A 116 -4.64 11.73 4.34
CA ARG A 116 -4.62 13.01 3.59
C ARG A 116 -5.89 13.19 2.75
N LEU A 117 -6.43 12.10 2.21
CA LEU A 117 -7.70 12.12 1.49
C LEU A 117 -8.92 12.22 2.42
N ASP A 118 -8.88 11.79 3.65
CA ASP A 118 -9.94 11.98 4.64
C ASP A 118 -9.96 13.42 5.20
N ALA A 119 -8.78 13.99 5.51
CA ALA A 119 -8.65 15.27 6.17
C ALA A 119 -9.10 16.47 5.33
N GLY A 120 -8.94 16.39 4.00
CA GLY A 120 -9.22 17.55 3.13
C GLY A 120 -8.22 18.70 3.34
N PRO A 121 -8.44 19.87 2.69
CA PRO A 121 -7.48 20.98 2.68
C PRO A 121 -7.44 21.83 3.95
N ALA A 122 -8.21 21.54 4.97
CA ALA A 122 -8.33 22.39 6.18
C ALA A 122 -7.60 21.78 7.38
N GLY A 123 -6.47 22.39 7.77
CA GLY A 123 -5.87 22.23 9.10
C GLY A 123 -5.19 20.88 9.35
N GLU A 124 -4.08 20.60 8.67
CA GLU A 124 -3.31 19.39 8.93
C GLU A 124 -2.64 19.40 10.30
N PRO A 125 -2.85 18.34 11.11
CA PRO A 125 -1.97 18.07 12.25
C PRO A 125 -0.54 17.81 11.72
N THR A 126 0.47 18.00 12.57
CA THR A 126 1.85 17.73 12.18
C THR A 126 2.00 16.29 11.67
N ALA A 127 2.80 16.08 10.63
CA ALA A 127 3.03 14.75 10.05
C ALA A 127 3.39 13.68 11.11
N SER A 128 4.17 14.07 12.13
CA SER A 128 4.52 13.19 13.25
C SER A 128 3.32 12.75 14.08
N ALA A 129 2.38 13.67 14.38
CA ALA A 129 1.18 13.34 15.16
C ALA A 129 0.25 12.39 14.36
N VAL A 130 0.15 12.59 13.05
CA VAL A 130 -0.61 11.69 12.16
C VAL A 130 -0.03 10.28 12.18
N ILE A 131 1.29 10.15 12.01
CA ILE A 131 1.97 8.85 12.01
C ILE A 131 1.74 8.09 13.32
N GLU A 132 1.80 8.76 14.48
CA GLU A 132 1.53 8.11 15.77
C GLU A 132 0.09 7.60 15.90
N VAL A 133 -0.89 8.38 15.43
CA VAL A 133 -2.29 7.93 15.36
C VAL A 133 -2.44 6.71 14.45
N LEU A 134 -1.82 6.72 13.28
CA LEU A 134 -1.89 5.61 12.34
C LEU A 134 -1.21 4.34 12.89
N LYS A 135 -0.11 4.49 13.65
CA LYS A 135 0.52 3.36 14.34
C LYS A 135 -0.41 2.75 15.40
N GLY A 136 -1.08 3.57 16.22
CA GLY A 136 -2.09 3.10 17.18
C GLY A 136 -3.24 2.36 16.51
N CYS A 137 -3.75 2.85 15.36
CA CYS A 137 -4.76 2.14 14.56
C CYS A 137 -4.31 0.73 14.16
N ARG A 138 -3.05 0.55 13.81
CA ARG A 138 -2.47 -0.74 13.40
C ARG A 138 -2.32 -1.72 14.57
N GLU A 139 -2.25 -1.22 15.78
CA GLU A 139 -2.22 -1.99 17.03
C GLU A 139 -3.62 -2.37 17.54
N GLY A 140 -4.66 -1.87 16.86
CA GLY A 140 -6.06 -2.13 17.22
C GLY A 140 -6.61 -1.15 18.26
N GLU A 141 -5.93 -0.04 18.51
CA GLU A 141 -6.44 1.00 19.38
C GLU A 141 -7.67 1.69 18.78
N PRO A 142 -8.70 1.99 19.56
CA PRO A 142 -9.85 2.72 19.08
C PRO A 142 -9.46 4.18 18.85
N THR A 143 -9.13 4.51 17.60
CA THR A 143 -8.76 5.85 17.19
C THR A 143 -9.83 6.44 16.29
N HIS A 144 -9.91 7.77 16.24
CA HIS A 144 -10.82 8.51 15.34
C HIS A 144 -10.27 8.53 13.90
N ALA A 145 -10.04 7.34 13.34
CA ALA A 145 -9.63 7.19 11.95
C ALA A 145 -10.80 7.56 11.01
N GLY A 146 -10.48 8.31 9.95
CA GLY A 146 -11.45 8.62 8.91
C GLY A 146 -11.93 7.37 8.15
N PRO A 147 -12.97 7.50 7.34
CA PRO A 147 -13.56 6.36 6.62
C PRO A 147 -12.61 5.69 5.64
N LEU A 148 -11.73 6.44 4.96
CA LEU A 148 -10.75 5.88 4.02
C LEU A 148 -9.64 5.14 4.77
N VAL A 149 -9.11 5.70 5.85
CA VAL A 149 -8.13 5.03 6.73
C VAL A 149 -8.70 3.74 7.28
N THR A 150 -9.93 3.78 7.81
CA THR A 150 -10.61 2.59 8.34
C THR A 150 -10.80 1.51 7.27
N ALA A 151 -11.19 1.89 6.06
CA ALA A 151 -11.37 0.97 4.96
C ALA A 151 -10.05 0.36 4.49
N GLU A 152 -8.98 1.16 4.43
CA GLU A 152 -7.64 0.69 4.06
C GLU A 152 -7.07 -0.27 5.11
N LEU A 153 -7.20 0.05 6.41
CA LEU A 153 -6.79 -0.83 7.50
C LEU A 153 -7.45 -2.21 7.41
N ARG A 154 -8.78 -2.23 7.15
CA ARG A 154 -9.51 -3.49 6.95
C ARG A 154 -9.00 -4.29 5.75
N ARG A 155 -8.61 -3.62 4.65
CA ARG A 155 -8.03 -4.30 3.48
C ARG A 155 -6.66 -4.88 3.79
N GLN A 156 -5.82 -4.15 4.52
CA GLN A 156 -4.51 -4.64 4.94
C GLN A 156 -4.64 -5.89 5.83
N LEU A 157 -5.53 -5.85 6.82
CA LEU A 157 -5.84 -7.02 7.65
C LEU A 157 -6.33 -8.19 6.79
N ARG A 158 -7.28 -7.93 5.88
CA ARG A 158 -7.82 -8.97 4.99
C ARG A 158 -6.78 -9.59 4.09
N VAL A 159 -5.85 -8.80 3.56
CA VAL A 159 -4.72 -9.28 2.73
C VAL A 159 -3.87 -10.25 3.53
N LEU A 160 -3.45 -9.88 4.73
CA LEU A 160 -2.61 -10.73 5.59
C LEU A 160 -3.34 -12.00 6.05
N GLU A 161 -4.64 -11.92 6.35
CA GLU A 161 -5.46 -13.10 6.66
C GLU A 161 -5.54 -14.07 5.47
N ILE A 162 -5.72 -13.56 4.25
CA ILE A 162 -5.73 -14.39 3.04
C ILE A 162 -4.39 -15.08 2.86
N LEU A 163 -3.29 -14.34 3.03
CA LEU A 163 -1.93 -14.85 2.88
C LEU A 163 -1.59 -15.89 3.94
N ALA A 164 -2.08 -15.71 5.17
CA ALA A 164 -1.88 -16.68 6.26
C ALA A 164 -2.69 -17.98 6.06
N GLN A 165 -3.82 -17.95 5.34
CA GLN A 165 -4.71 -19.10 5.13
C GLN A 165 -4.56 -19.74 3.75
N GLY A 166 -4.08 -18.98 2.77
CA GLY A 166 -4.04 -19.38 1.36
C GLY A 166 -2.66 -19.84 0.92
N GLU A 167 -2.59 -21.06 0.37
CA GLU A 167 -1.36 -21.55 -0.23
C GLU A 167 -1.21 -21.09 -1.69
N GLY A 168 -0.03 -20.56 -2.04
CA GLY A 168 0.42 -20.35 -3.39
C GLY A 168 -0.41 -19.34 -4.21
N ARG A 169 -0.63 -19.66 -5.50
CA ARG A 169 -1.26 -18.77 -6.49
C ARG A 169 -2.71 -18.37 -6.17
N ILE A 170 -3.45 -19.19 -5.43
CA ILE A 170 -4.87 -18.92 -5.11
C ILE A 170 -4.95 -17.75 -4.14
N GLY A 171 -4.15 -17.76 -3.08
CA GLY A 171 -4.07 -16.66 -2.12
C GLY A 171 -3.68 -15.35 -2.80
N LEU A 172 -2.64 -15.36 -3.65
CA LEU A 172 -2.18 -14.17 -4.39
C LEU A 172 -3.28 -13.56 -5.28
N ARG A 173 -4.05 -14.40 -6.01
CA ARG A 173 -5.18 -13.92 -6.83
C ARG A 173 -6.29 -13.27 -5.97
N GLN A 174 -6.53 -13.79 -4.77
CA GLN A 174 -7.50 -13.17 -3.86
C GLN A 174 -6.99 -11.82 -3.33
N VAL A 175 -5.71 -11.71 -3.01
CA VAL A 175 -5.07 -10.44 -2.62
C VAL A 175 -5.18 -9.41 -3.74
N GLN A 176 -4.88 -9.78 -5.00
CA GLN A 176 -5.02 -8.89 -6.14
C GLN A 176 -6.45 -8.39 -6.33
N ARG A 177 -7.47 -9.22 -6.07
CA ARG A 177 -8.89 -8.79 -6.10
C ARG A 177 -9.18 -7.72 -5.04
N VAL A 178 -8.69 -7.91 -3.81
CA VAL A 178 -8.82 -6.92 -2.72
C VAL A 178 -8.13 -5.61 -3.12
N SER A 179 -6.94 -5.69 -3.72
CA SER A 179 -6.19 -4.51 -4.19
C SER A 179 -6.93 -3.78 -5.31
N THR A 180 -7.42 -4.50 -6.32
CA THR A 180 -8.22 -3.92 -7.42
C THR A 180 -9.48 -3.21 -6.92
N GLU A 181 -10.16 -3.78 -5.93
CA GLU A 181 -11.32 -3.12 -5.31
C GLU A 181 -10.91 -1.82 -4.59
N GLY A 182 -9.83 -1.85 -3.82
CA GLY A 182 -9.26 -0.66 -3.17
C GLY A 182 -8.89 0.43 -4.17
N GLN A 183 -8.25 0.09 -5.28
CA GLN A 183 -7.95 1.02 -6.37
C GLN A 183 -9.20 1.70 -6.94
N ARG A 184 -10.27 0.93 -7.17
CA ARG A 184 -11.54 1.48 -7.70
C ARG A 184 -12.14 2.51 -6.76
N VAL A 185 -12.12 2.23 -5.45
CA VAL A 185 -12.58 3.17 -4.42
C VAL A 185 -11.74 4.44 -4.45
N LEU A 186 -10.41 4.31 -4.48
CA LEU A 186 -9.52 5.46 -4.47
C LEU A 186 -9.67 6.31 -5.76
N ARG A 187 -9.77 5.69 -6.94
CA ARG A 187 -10.08 6.39 -8.20
C ARG A 187 -11.38 7.18 -8.13
N ALA A 188 -12.42 6.62 -7.51
CA ALA A 188 -13.69 7.31 -7.36
C ALA A 188 -13.57 8.54 -6.45
N VAL A 189 -12.79 8.45 -5.37
CA VAL A 189 -12.51 9.57 -4.45
C VAL A 189 -11.75 10.67 -5.17
N VAL A 190 -10.65 10.34 -5.85
CA VAL A 190 -9.82 11.30 -6.61
C VAL A 190 -10.65 12.00 -7.69
N SER A 191 -11.42 11.22 -8.47
CA SER A 191 -12.29 11.78 -9.52
C SER A 191 -13.39 12.71 -8.98
N ARG A 192 -13.90 12.43 -7.78
CA ARG A 192 -14.88 13.30 -7.11
C ARG A 192 -14.23 14.62 -6.69
N ARG A 193 -13.04 14.56 -6.07
CA ARG A 193 -12.32 15.77 -5.64
C ARG A 193 -11.96 16.67 -6.81
N ALA A 194 -11.43 16.13 -7.89
CA ALA A 194 -11.10 16.88 -9.10
C ALA A 194 -12.30 17.61 -9.71
N ARG A 195 -13.54 17.11 -9.50
CA ARG A 195 -14.77 17.78 -9.93
C ARG A 195 -15.22 18.92 -9.03
N VAL A 196 -14.90 18.87 -7.75
CA VAL A 196 -15.25 19.92 -6.77
C VAL A 196 -14.31 21.11 -6.85
N GLN A 197 -13.09 20.91 -7.33
CA GLN A 197 -12.06 21.95 -7.48
C GLN A 197 -12.17 22.74 -8.80
N ARG A 198 -13.08 22.35 -9.71
CA ARG A 198 -13.42 23.07 -10.96
C ARG A 198 -14.58 24.00 -10.77
#